data_81c2038e809f21cfb447c24d69f58e68
#
_entry.id   81c2038e809f21cfb447c24d69f58e68
#
_cell.length_a   1.000
_cell.length_b   1.000
_cell.length_c   1.000
_cell.angle_alpha   90.00
_cell.angle_beta   90.00
_cell.angle_gamma   90.00
#
_symmetry.space_group_name_H-M   'P 1'
#
loop_
_entity.id
_entity.type
_entity.pdbx_description
1 polymer ?
#
loop_
_entity_poly.entity_id
_entity_poly.type
_entity_poly.pdbx_seq_one_letter_code
_entity_poly.pdbx_strand_id
1 'polypeptide(L)'
;MTTQECIAYVESHMEVRPATQNGAYRSGRVISKHQGCVNHSVGCAQPKAEVFFNSMNKSSAQWGVNAILGDFHLGEGRILVTLDLKARPWGCGAGKKGSWNNTKIQWEVCEPAGHTYAGGTMISYDIAKNQAYFDRMWKMLVAWNVYCVVKLGYPVSGISDHAESYRAGYGSNHSDMGQWLPKHGKSMDALRAEVQAILDGKEDEEVDLGQFKELWYQMRKELQDNDSSAYSEQARQWAVVNGLIAGNGTTVNGEPNYMWEDVPTREQLVTILFRFAQMMGKA
;
A
#
# COMPACT_ATOMS: atom_id res chain seq x y z
N MET A 1 7.82 0.12 11.90
CA MET A 1 8.29 1.31 12.67
C MET A 1 7.28 1.63 13.76
N THR A 2 7.74 1.93 14.97
CA THR A 2 6.91 2.51 16.03
C THR A 2 6.57 3.98 15.73
N THR A 3 5.62 4.55 16.43
CA THR A 3 5.28 6.00 16.33
C THR A 3 6.52 6.88 16.56
N GLN A 4 7.36 6.55 17.55
CA GLN A 4 8.57 7.32 17.84
C GLN A 4 9.63 7.21 16.74
N GLU A 5 9.79 6.00 16.16
CA GLU A 5 10.69 5.80 15.03
C GLU A 5 10.21 6.54 13.79
N CYS A 6 8.90 6.60 13.51
CA CYS A 6 8.35 7.40 12.43
C CYS A 6 8.65 8.89 12.61
N ILE A 7 8.51 9.41 13.84
CA ILE A 7 8.82 10.81 14.14
C ILE A 7 10.31 11.09 13.90
N ALA A 8 11.20 10.25 14.44
CA ALA A 8 12.65 10.40 14.29
C ALA A 8 13.07 10.27 12.81
N TYR A 9 12.48 9.32 12.07
CA TYR A 9 12.72 9.14 10.64
C TYR A 9 12.33 10.39 9.84
N VAL A 10 11.14 10.95 10.09
CA VAL A 10 10.68 12.18 9.44
C VAL A 10 11.61 13.35 9.77
N GLU A 11 11.93 13.56 11.04
CA GLU A 11 12.79 14.67 11.46
C GLU A 11 14.20 14.60 10.87
N SER A 12 14.74 13.38 10.65
CA SER A 12 16.04 13.18 10.01
C SER A 12 16.06 13.41 8.48
N HIS A 13 14.89 13.35 7.83
CA HIS A 13 14.75 13.54 6.38
C HIS A 13 14.03 14.84 6.00
N MET A 14 13.68 15.65 6.98
CA MET A 14 12.90 16.88 6.79
C MET A 14 13.82 18.10 6.65
N GLU A 15 13.60 18.88 5.61
CA GLU A 15 14.20 20.18 5.38
C GLU A 15 13.10 21.24 5.32
N VAL A 16 13.22 22.29 6.14
CA VAL A 16 12.29 23.43 6.08
C VAL A 16 12.83 24.45 5.08
N ARG A 17 12.10 24.60 3.98
CA ARG A 17 12.47 25.52 2.88
C ARG A 17 11.23 26.31 2.43
N PRO A 18 10.93 27.44 3.05
CA PRO A 18 9.72 28.22 2.76
C PRO A 18 9.67 28.72 1.31
N ALA A 19 8.54 28.48 0.66
CA ALA A 19 8.25 28.96 -0.70
C ALA A 19 7.80 30.43 -0.68
N THR A 20 8.69 31.33 -0.30
CA THR A 20 8.40 32.74 0.01
C THR A 20 7.79 33.55 -1.13
N GLN A 21 7.99 33.13 -2.38
CA GLN A 21 7.41 33.78 -3.56
C GLN A 21 6.00 33.25 -3.90
N ASN A 22 5.60 32.12 -3.32
CA ASN A 22 4.32 31.47 -3.59
C ASN A 22 3.13 32.29 -3.05
N GLY A 23 2.02 32.33 -3.81
CA GLY A 23 0.82 33.03 -3.40
C GLY A 23 0.18 32.46 -2.12
N ALA A 24 0.21 31.15 -1.90
CA ALA A 24 -0.30 30.53 -0.68
C ALA A 24 0.51 30.98 0.55
N TYR A 25 1.86 30.98 0.46
CA TYR A 25 2.73 31.49 1.50
C TYR A 25 2.46 32.98 1.80
N ARG A 26 2.44 33.82 0.76
CA ARG A 26 2.27 35.27 0.89
C ARG A 26 0.88 35.70 1.37
N SER A 27 -0.12 34.83 1.21
CA SER A 27 -1.48 35.10 1.69
C SER A 27 -1.57 35.21 3.20
N GLY A 28 -0.64 34.60 3.93
CA GLY A 28 -0.65 34.50 5.40
C GLY A 28 -1.86 33.76 5.98
N ARG A 29 -2.69 33.12 5.13
CA ARG A 29 -3.90 32.41 5.59
C ARG A 29 -3.50 31.10 6.28
N VAL A 30 -4.20 30.79 7.36
CA VAL A 30 -3.98 29.59 8.15
C VAL A 30 -5.20 28.68 8.17
N ILE A 31 -4.98 27.40 8.44
CA ILE A 31 -6.01 26.42 8.79
C ILE A 31 -6.30 26.60 10.28
N SER A 32 -7.51 26.99 10.62
CA SER A 32 -7.94 27.23 12.01
C SER A 32 -8.15 25.92 12.79
N LYS A 33 -8.55 24.84 12.11
CA LYS A 33 -8.74 23.50 12.69
C LYS A 33 -8.38 22.46 11.64
N HIS A 34 -7.36 21.67 11.93
CA HIS A 34 -6.97 20.54 11.07
C HIS A 34 -8.00 19.42 11.15
N GLN A 35 -8.50 19.00 9.98
CA GLN A 35 -9.43 17.87 9.84
C GLN A 35 -8.77 16.67 9.14
N GLY A 36 -7.52 16.82 8.70
CA GLY A 36 -6.78 15.77 8.01
C GLY A 36 -5.75 16.32 7.04
N CYS A 37 -5.45 15.48 6.06
CA CYS A 37 -4.54 15.81 4.96
C CYS A 37 -5.07 15.35 3.61
N VAL A 38 -4.49 15.88 2.53
CA VAL A 38 -4.68 15.40 1.17
C VAL A 38 -3.32 15.01 0.61
N ASN A 39 -3.17 13.74 0.27
CA ASN A 39 -2.02 13.17 -0.41
C ASN A 39 -2.19 13.38 -1.91
N HIS A 40 -1.19 13.98 -2.56
CA HIS A 40 -1.13 14.11 -4.00
C HIS A 40 0.08 13.38 -4.55
N SER A 41 0.08 13.04 -5.84
CA SER A 41 1.27 12.73 -6.61
C SER A 41 1.39 13.71 -7.78
N VAL A 42 2.62 13.99 -8.15
CA VAL A 42 2.93 15.09 -9.08
C VAL A 42 2.37 14.94 -10.51
N GLY A 43 1.81 13.78 -10.86
CA GLY A 43 1.21 13.52 -12.17
C GLY A 43 2.21 13.57 -13.34
N CYS A 44 3.47 13.35 -13.10
CA CYS A 44 4.50 13.28 -14.14
C CYS A 44 5.75 12.53 -13.65
N ALA A 45 6.52 11.98 -14.61
CA ALA A 45 7.74 11.21 -14.36
C ALA A 45 8.90 12.07 -13.86
N GLN A 46 8.78 12.67 -12.69
CA GLN A 46 9.77 13.56 -12.12
C GLN A 46 10.06 13.22 -10.65
N PRO A 47 11.23 12.59 -10.36
CA PRO A 47 11.58 12.16 -9.00
C PRO A 47 12.17 13.26 -8.11
N LYS A 48 12.52 14.42 -8.67
CA LYS A 48 13.29 15.46 -7.96
C LYS A 48 12.37 16.47 -7.28
N ALA A 49 12.37 16.51 -5.95
CA ALA A 49 11.65 17.47 -5.15
C ALA A 49 11.99 18.93 -5.48
N GLU A 50 13.26 19.22 -5.80
CA GLU A 50 13.74 20.54 -6.17
C GLU A 50 13.02 21.13 -7.39
N VAL A 51 12.65 20.29 -8.38
CA VAL A 51 11.94 20.75 -9.58
C VAL A 51 10.57 21.31 -9.23
N PHE A 52 9.86 20.62 -8.33
CA PHE A 52 8.54 21.08 -7.88
C PHE A 52 8.63 22.26 -6.95
N PHE A 53 9.62 22.30 -6.05
CA PHE A 53 9.87 23.49 -5.24
C PHE A 53 10.08 24.72 -6.11
N ASN A 54 10.97 24.64 -7.10
CA ASN A 54 11.26 25.75 -8.00
C ASN A 54 10.07 26.15 -8.88
N SER A 55 9.22 25.19 -9.26
CA SER A 55 7.97 25.46 -9.97
C SER A 55 6.94 26.17 -9.09
N MET A 56 6.84 25.73 -7.84
CA MET A 56 5.88 26.27 -6.87
C MET A 56 6.33 27.63 -6.30
N ASN A 57 7.62 27.83 -6.06
CA ASN A 57 8.14 29.06 -5.43
C ASN A 57 8.22 30.22 -6.44
N LYS A 58 7.11 30.53 -7.07
CA LYS A 58 6.95 31.66 -8.02
C LYS A 58 5.68 32.42 -7.69
N SER A 59 5.70 33.74 -7.89
CA SER A 59 4.52 34.61 -7.68
C SER A 59 3.36 34.26 -8.64
N SER A 60 3.67 33.69 -9.81
CA SER A 60 2.69 33.24 -10.81
C SER A 60 2.12 31.84 -10.55
N ALA A 61 2.65 31.08 -9.60
CA ALA A 61 2.17 29.74 -9.31
C ALA A 61 0.76 29.78 -8.72
N GLN A 62 -0.15 29.00 -9.34
CA GLN A 62 -1.55 28.89 -8.93
C GLN A 62 -1.78 27.69 -8.01
N TRP A 63 -0.73 27.03 -7.54
CA TRP A 63 -0.76 25.90 -6.63
C TRP A 63 0.30 26.07 -5.53
N GLY A 64 0.11 25.38 -4.42
CA GLY A 64 1.05 25.39 -3.31
C GLY A 64 0.65 24.39 -2.24
N VAL A 65 1.61 23.61 -1.76
CA VAL A 65 1.42 22.54 -0.77
C VAL A 65 2.31 22.75 0.45
N ASN A 66 2.00 22.08 1.56
CA ASN A 66 2.78 22.21 2.79
C ASN A 66 4.11 21.48 2.72
N ALA A 67 4.18 20.38 1.95
CA ALA A 67 5.42 19.63 1.78
C ALA A 67 5.53 19.02 0.38
N ILE A 68 6.75 18.66 -0.01
CA ILE A 68 7.08 17.87 -1.19
C ILE A 68 7.95 16.70 -0.72
N LEU A 69 7.50 15.47 -0.97
CA LEU A 69 8.21 14.24 -0.70
C LEU A 69 8.85 13.74 -2.00
N GLY A 70 10.17 13.59 -2.03
CA GLY A 70 10.83 13.22 -3.28
C GLY A 70 12.27 12.75 -3.11
N ASP A 71 12.99 12.68 -4.24
CA ASP A 71 14.39 12.25 -4.33
C ASP A 71 14.64 10.77 -3.92
N PHE A 72 13.61 9.93 -3.93
CA PHE A 72 13.70 8.49 -3.63
C PHE A 72 14.60 7.71 -4.59
N HIS A 73 15.00 8.29 -5.70
CA HIS A 73 15.98 7.73 -6.63
C HIS A 73 17.44 7.84 -6.12
N LEU A 74 17.69 8.69 -5.10
CA LEU A 74 19.01 8.89 -4.50
C LEU A 74 19.21 8.11 -3.18
N GLY A 75 18.15 7.46 -2.66
CA GLY A 75 18.15 6.75 -1.38
C GLY A 75 16.78 6.84 -0.71
N GLU A 76 16.75 7.05 0.61
CA GLU A 76 15.51 7.14 1.40
C GLU A 76 14.62 8.33 1.02
N GLY A 77 15.12 9.28 0.25
CA GLY A 77 14.39 10.48 -0.15
C GLY A 77 14.48 11.60 0.88
N ARG A 78 13.68 12.66 0.69
CA ARG A 78 13.55 13.78 1.63
C ARG A 78 12.16 14.38 1.62
N ILE A 79 11.88 15.16 2.66
CA ILE A 79 10.67 15.96 2.84
C ILE A 79 11.07 17.43 2.83
N LEU A 80 10.64 18.18 1.81
CA LEU A 80 10.75 19.64 1.79
C LEU A 80 9.48 20.25 2.37
N VAL A 81 9.53 20.82 3.56
CA VAL A 81 8.43 21.60 4.13
C VAL A 81 8.46 23.00 3.53
N THR A 82 7.50 23.29 2.68
CA THR A 82 7.48 24.46 1.80
C THR A 82 6.53 25.55 2.30
N LEU A 83 5.49 25.17 3.05
CA LEU A 83 4.62 26.05 3.82
C LEU A 83 4.56 25.51 5.25
N ASP A 84 4.41 26.41 6.22
CA ASP A 84 4.10 26.00 7.59
C ASP A 84 2.91 25.03 7.60
N LEU A 85 2.94 24.00 8.47
CA LEU A 85 1.87 23.00 8.54
C LEU A 85 0.52 23.60 8.99
N LYS A 86 0.51 24.82 9.53
CA LYS A 86 -0.71 25.60 9.80
C LYS A 86 -1.13 26.46 8.62
N ALA A 87 -0.27 26.67 7.64
CA ALA A 87 -0.60 27.51 6.49
C ALA A 87 -1.62 26.82 5.58
N ARG A 88 -2.56 27.60 5.06
CA ARG A 88 -3.57 27.13 4.12
C ARG A 88 -2.94 26.85 2.74
N PRO A 89 -2.93 25.60 2.28
CA PRO A 89 -2.39 25.26 0.96
C PRO A 89 -3.35 25.61 -0.19
N TRP A 90 -2.85 25.48 -1.43
CA TRP A 90 -3.61 25.65 -2.68
C TRP A 90 -3.43 24.39 -3.57
N GLY A 91 -3.66 23.17 -3.05
CA GLY A 91 -3.40 21.95 -3.78
C GLY A 91 -4.66 21.30 -4.38
N CYS A 92 -5.76 21.16 -3.64
CA CYS A 92 -6.90 20.38 -4.11
C CYS A 92 -7.99 21.17 -4.86
N GLY A 93 -7.81 22.48 -5.09
CA GLY A 93 -8.84 23.32 -5.72
C GLY A 93 -10.10 23.45 -4.86
N ALA A 94 -11.27 23.48 -5.51
CA ALA A 94 -12.57 23.56 -4.86
C ALA A 94 -13.59 22.66 -5.55
N GLY A 95 -14.58 22.19 -4.80
CA GLY A 95 -15.73 21.44 -5.26
C GLY A 95 -17.05 22.13 -4.88
N LYS A 96 -18.17 21.45 -5.10
CA LYS A 96 -19.52 21.98 -4.86
C LYS A 96 -19.80 22.34 -3.40
N LYS A 97 -19.07 21.73 -2.44
CA LYS A 97 -19.25 21.95 -0.99
C LYS A 97 -18.19 22.86 -0.38
N GLY A 98 -17.23 23.36 -1.16
CA GLY A 98 -16.13 24.18 -0.70
C GLY A 98 -14.77 23.62 -1.09
N SER A 99 -13.76 23.81 -0.23
CA SER A 99 -12.40 23.34 -0.50
C SER A 99 -11.73 22.77 0.74
N TRP A 100 -11.11 21.60 0.62
CA TRP A 100 -10.27 21.04 1.67
C TRP A 100 -8.96 21.84 1.88
N ASN A 101 -8.62 22.76 1.00
CA ASN A 101 -7.56 23.73 1.28
C ASN A 101 -7.81 24.51 2.58
N ASN A 102 -9.06 24.63 3.05
CA ASN A 102 -9.41 25.37 4.25
C ASN A 102 -9.26 24.57 5.55
N THR A 103 -9.16 23.22 5.46
CA THR A 103 -9.24 22.34 6.63
C THR A 103 -8.20 21.22 6.66
N LYS A 104 -7.49 20.99 5.55
CA LYS A 104 -6.51 19.91 5.44
C LYS A 104 -5.18 20.43 4.94
N ILE A 105 -4.09 19.95 5.54
CA ILE A 105 -2.74 20.12 5.00
C ILE A 105 -2.56 19.25 3.76
N GLN A 106 -1.57 19.58 2.92
CA GLN A 106 -1.38 18.90 1.64
C GLN A 106 0.10 18.76 1.29
N TRP A 107 0.42 17.73 0.56
CA TRP A 107 1.76 17.50 0.03
C TRP A 107 1.73 16.78 -1.31
N GLU A 108 2.79 17.01 -2.10
CA GLU A 108 3.04 16.32 -3.35
C GLU A 108 4.08 15.22 -3.15
N VAL A 109 3.83 14.05 -3.71
CA VAL A 109 4.78 12.95 -3.76
C VAL A 109 5.35 12.85 -5.16
N CYS A 110 6.66 12.95 -5.29
CA CYS A 110 7.37 12.82 -6.57
C CYS A 110 7.27 11.40 -7.09
N GLU A 111 6.99 11.28 -8.40
CA GLU A 111 6.91 9.99 -9.08
C GLU A 111 8.26 9.61 -9.70
N PRO A 112 8.56 8.29 -9.88
CA PRO A 112 9.82 7.86 -10.50
C PRO A 112 9.93 8.32 -11.94
N ALA A 113 11.14 8.31 -12.50
CA ALA A 113 11.35 8.58 -13.91
C ALA A 113 10.92 7.39 -14.80
N GLY A 114 10.65 7.65 -16.08
CA GLY A 114 10.53 6.62 -17.11
C GLY A 114 9.11 6.08 -17.35
N HIS A 115 8.08 6.77 -16.87
CA HIS A 115 6.69 6.54 -17.30
C HIS A 115 6.13 7.77 -18.03
N THR A 116 4.93 7.63 -18.56
CA THR A 116 4.26 8.71 -19.31
C THR A 116 2.81 8.84 -18.88
N TYR A 117 2.22 9.98 -19.21
CA TYR A 117 0.79 10.24 -19.04
C TYR A 117 0.13 10.48 -20.40
N ALA A 118 -1.05 9.91 -20.60
CA ALA A 118 -1.90 10.20 -21.74
C ALA A 118 -3.33 10.46 -21.24
N GLY A 119 -3.89 11.63 -21.59
CA GLY A 119 -5.23 12.02 -21.15
C GLY A 119 -5.41 12.00 -19.62
N GLY A 120 -4.36 12.30 -18.86
CA GLY A 120 -4.37 12.26 -17.40
C GLY A 120 -4.22 10.86 -16.78
N THR A 121 -3.99 9.83 -17.59
CA THR A 121 -3.80 8.45 -17.13
C THR A 121 -2.32 8.07 -17.18
N MET A 122 -1.80 7.48 -16.11
CA MET A 122 -0.43 6.95 -16.04
C MET A 122 -0.30 5.70 -16.92
N ILE A 123 0.53 5.79 -17.96
CA ILE A 123 0.85 4.71 -18.89
C ILE A 123 2.35 4.41 -18.90
N SER A 124 2.75 3.28 -19.50
CA SER A 124 4.16 2.88 -19.65
C SER A 124 4.93 2.80 -18.32
N TYR A 125 4.25 2.47 -17.22
CA TYR A 125 4.86 2.34 -15.91
C TYR A 125 5.38 0.91 -15.69
N ASP A 126 6.69 0.77 -15.50
CA ASP A 126 7.34 -0.51 -15.20
C ASP A 126 7.37 -0.73 -13.68
N ILE A 127 6.52 -1.64 -13.21
CA ILE A 127 6.36 -1.94 -11.78
C ILE A 127 7.66 -2.51 -11.20
N ALA A 128 8.27 -3.50 -11.86
CA ALA A 128 9.45 -4.19 -11.34
C ALA A 128 10.65 -3.23 -11.21
N LYS A 129 10.86 -2.40 -12.24
CA LYS A 129 11.92 -1.39 -12.24
C LYS A 129 11.76 -0.35 -11.13
N ASN A 130 10.52 -0.02 -10.80
CA ASN A 130 10.21 1.04 -9.85
C ASN A 130 9.87 0.52 -8.43
N GLN A 131 9.94 -0.79 -8.18
CA GLN A 131 9.58 -1.36 -6.88
C GLN A 131 10.39 -0.74 -5.73
N ALA A 132 11.71 -0.72 -5.84
CA ALA A 132 12.58 -0.16 -4.79
C ALA A 132 12.37 1.35 -4.56
N TYR A 133 11.99 2.11 -5.61
CA TYR A 133 11.58 3.50 -5.47
C TYR A 133 10.28 3.61 -4.67
N PHE A 134 9.31 2.78 -5.04
CA PHE A 134 8.00 2.75 -4.40
C PHE A 134 8.09 2.36 -2.92
N ASP A 135 8.91 1.37 -2.57
CA ASP A 135 9.07 0.90 -1.19
C ASP A 135 9.62 2.04 -0.29
N ARG A 136 10.63 2.76 -0.76
CA ARG A 136 11.17 3.94 -0.03
C ARG A 136 10.13 5.05 0.09
N MET A 137 9.44 5.35 -1.00
CA MET A 137 8.35 6.33 -1.02
C MET A 137 7.24 5.95 -0.05
N TRP A 138 6.79 4.70 -0.06
CA TRP A 138 5.72 4.21 0.81
C TRP A 138 6.10 4.31 2.29
N LYS A 139 7.31 3.86 2.65
CA LYS A 139 7.86 4.00 4.00
C LYS A 139 7.81 5.45 4.49
N MET A 140 8.30 6.38 3.66
CA MET A 140 8.29 7.82 4.00
C MET A 140 6.87 8.37 4.06
N LEU A 141 5.98 7.96 3.16
CA LEU A 141 4.59 8.42 3.12
C LEU A 141 3.84 7.99 4.38
N VAL A 142 4.00 6.75 4.81
CA VAL A 142 3.43 6.24 6.07
C VAL A 142 3.97 7.03 7.26
N ALA A 143 5.30 7.15 7.39
CA ALA A 143 5.93 7.88 8.47
C ALA A 143 5.52 9.36 8.53
N TRP A 144 5.41 10.02 7.36
CA TRP A 144 4.96 11.40 7.26
C TRP A 144 3.50 11.58 7.70
N ASN A 145 2.61 10.64 7.31
CA ASN A 145 1.23 10.66 7.76
C ASN A 145 1.13 10.44 9.30
N VAL A 146 1.88 9.51 9.88
CA VAL A 146 1.97 9.32 11.35
C VAL A 146 2.44 10.61 12.02
N TYR A 147 3.53 11.20 11.54
CA TYR A 147 4.06 12.46 12.06
C TYR A 147 3.00 13.56 12.06
N CYS A 148 2.31 13.76 10.94
CA CYS A 148 1.30 14.80 10.81
C CYS A 148 0.07 14.56 11.70
N VAL A 149 -0.40 13.30 11.83
CA VAL A 149 -1.49 12.94 12.75
C VAL A 149 -1.12 13.29 14.18
N VAL A 150 0.08 12.91 14.62
CA VAL A 150 0.56 13.17 15.98
C VAL A 150 0.74 14.69 16.23
N LYS A 151 1.38 15.40 15.30
CA LYS A 151 1.70 16.83 15.47
C LYS A 151 0.50 17.75 15.36
N LEU A 152 -0.52 17.39 14.59
CA LEU A 152 -1.67 18.24 14.27
C LEU A 152 -2.98 17.75 14.88
N GLY A 153 -3.02 16.54 15.43
CA GLY A 153 -4.14 16.02 16.22
C GLY A 153 -5.42 15.73 15.44
N TYR A 154 -5.33 15.45 14.12
CA TYR A 154 -6.50 15.02 13.36
C TYR A 154 -6.62 13.49 13.33
N PRO A 155 -7.83 12.93 13.13
CA PRO A 155 -8.04 11.48 13.11
C PRO A 155 -7.45 10.83 11.85
N VAL A 156 -7.05 9.56 11.92
CA VAL A 156 -6.57 8.78 10.76
C VAL A 156 -7.59 8.76 9.61
N SER A 157 -8.87 8.76 9.91
CA SER A 157 -9.96 8.89 8.91
C SER A 157 -9.92 10.21 8.14
N GLY A 158 -9.18 11.21 8.62
CA GLY A 158 -8.92 12.47 7.93
C GLY A 158 -7.86 12.38 6.82
N ILE A 159 -7.08 11.30 6.77
CA ILE A 159 -6.11 11.04 5.70
C ILE A 159 -6.88 10.72 4.41
N SER A 160 -6.60 11.46 3.35
CA SER A 160 -7.30 11.32 2.06
C SER A 160 -6.37 11.64 0.90
N ASP A 161 -6.83 11.38 -0.32
CA ASP A 161 -6.19 11.82 -1.56
C ASP A 161 -7.05 12.85 -2.31
N HIS A 162 -6.53 13.33 -3.44
CA HIS A 162 -7.24 14.30 -4.28
C HIS A 162 -8.54 13.73 -4.86
N ALA A 163 -8.53 12.48 -5.31
CA ALA A 163 -9.72 11.82 -5.85
C ALA A 163 -10.84 11.70 -4.80
N GLU A 164 -10.47 11.44 -3.54
CA GLU A 164 -11.43 11.45 -2.42
C GLU A 164 -11.96 12.84 -2.14
N SER A 165 -11.13 13.91 -2.28
CA SER A 165 -11.57 15.29 -2.13
C SER A 165 -12.65 15.65 -3.16
N TYR A 166 -12.47 15.20 -4.41
CA TYR A 166 -13.44 15.39 -5.48
C TYR A 166 -14.76 14.63 -5.20
N ARG A 167 -14.66 13.33 -4.86
CA ARG A 167 -15.85 12.51 -4.52
C ARG A 167 -16.63 13.10 -3.34
N ALA A 168 -15.92 13.64 -2.37
CA ALA A 168 -16.54 14.31 -1.21
C ALA A 168 -17.14 15.70 -1.54
N GLY A 169 -16.81 16.29 -2.69
CA GLY A 169 -17.28 17.59 -3.14
C GLY A 169 -16.45 18.78 -2.66
N TYR A 170 -15.20 18.57 -2.25
CA TYR A 170 -14.30 19.59 -1.70
C TYR A 170 -13.01 19.80 -2.51
N GLY A 171 -12.87 19.18 -3.65
CA GLY A 171 -11.72 19.30 -4.54
C GLY A 171 -12.09 19.25 -6.01
N SER A 172 -11.14 19.55 -6.88
CA SER A 172 -11.23 19.38 -8.33
C SER A 172 -11.02 17.90 -8.73
N ASN A 173 -11.36 17.55 -9.96
CA ASN A 173 -11.27 16.17 -10.44
C ASN A 173 -9.83 15.83 -10.86
N HIS A 174 -9.11 15.12 -9.98
CA HIS A 174 -7.78 14.56 -10.25
C HIS A 174 -7.68 13.18 -9.63
N SER A 175 -6.90 12.30 -10.24
CA SER A 175 -6.73 10.91 -9.77
C SER A 175 -5.53 10.70 -8.85
N ASP A 176 -4.45 11.49 -9.06
CA ASP A 176 -3.23 11.52 -8.24
C ASP A 176 -2.79 10.11 -7.76
N MET A 177 -2.72 9.89 -6.45
CA MET A 177 -2.31 8.62 -5.83
C MET A 177 -3.13 7.41 -6.32
N GLY A 178 -4.39 7.61 -6.70
CA GLY A 178 -5.29 6.55 -7.18
C GLY A 178 -4.84 5.87 -8.47
N GLN A 179 -3.91 6.45 -9.23
CA GLN A 179 -3.33 5.83 -10.41
C GLN A 179 -2.03 5.06 -10.12
N TRP A 180 -1.33 5.44 -9.09
CA TRP A 180 0.00 4.90 -8.77
C TRP A 180 -0.05 3.79 -7.72
N LEU A 181 -0.69 4.00 -6.57
CA LEU A 181 -0.74 3.04 -5.47
C LEU A 181 -1.24 1.64 -5.90
N PRO A 182 -2.33 1.51 -6.71
CA PRO A 182 -2.83 0.20 -7.09
C PRO A 182 -1.85 -0.63 -7.94
N LYS A 183 -0.90 0.00 -8.64
CA LYS A 183 0.13 -0.72 -9.40
C LYS A 183 1.05 -1.56 -8.50
N HIS A 184 1.18 -1.15 -7.24
CA HIS A 184 1.97 -1.85 -6.21
C HIS A 184 1.10 -2.52 -5.14
N GLY A 185 -0.18 -2.78 -5.44
CA GLY A 185 -1.11 -3.43 -4.51
C GLY A 185 -1.45 -2.60 -3.28
N LYS A 186 -1.20 -1.28 -3.32
CA LYS A 186 -1.51 -0.36 -2.21
C LYS A 186 -2.74 0.51 -2.52
N SER A 187 -3.31 1.09 -1.48
CA SER A 187 -4.48 1.98 -1.56
C SER A 187 -4.45 3.02 -0.45
N MET A 188 -5.34 4.00 -0.49
CA MET A 188 -5.53 4.93 0.62
C MET A 188 -6.06 4.24 1.88
N ASP A 189 -6.85 3.16 1.75
CA ASP A 189 -7.28 2.35 2.89
C ASP A 189 -6.11 1.61 3.52
N ALA A 190 -5.20 1.05 2.71
CA ALA A 190 -3.98 0.42 3.20
C ALA A 190 -3.09 1.44 3.93
N LEU A 191 -2.95 2.67 3.41
CA LEU A 191 -2.22 3.74 4.09
C LEU A 191 -2.84 4.06 5.46
N ARG A 192 -4.15 4.25 5.53
CA ARG A 192 -4.86 4.51 6.79
C ARG A 192 -4.70 3.36 7.79
N ALA A 193 -4.83 2.11 7.32
CA ALA A 193 -4.68 0.93 8.17
C ALA A 193 -3.26 0.83 8.76
N GLU A 194 -2.22 1.05 7.95
CA GLU A 194 -0.82 0.99 8.39
C GLU A 194 -0.49 2.14 9.37
N VAL A 195 -0.96 3.36 9.09
CA VAL A 195 -0.83 4.49 10.02
C VAL A 195 -1.55 4.22 11.34
N GLN A 196 -2.76 3.66 11.31
CA GLN A 196 -3.51 3.33 12.53
C GLN A 196 -2.81 2.24 13.34
N ALA A 197 -2.30 1.19 12.69
CA ALA A 197 -1.57 0.11 13.35
C ALA A 197 -0.32 0.63 14.12
N ILE A 198 0.44 1.53 13.48
CA ILE A 198 1.59 2.18 14.13
C ILE A 198 1.17 3.01 15.33
N LEU A 199 0.10 3.80 15.22
CA LEU A 199 -0.39 4.64 16.32
C LEU A 199 -0.98 3.83 17.47
N ASP A 200 -1.57 2.66 17.18
CA ASP A 200 -2.09 1.72 18.17
C ASP A 200 -0.96 0.93 18.88
N GLY A 201 0.31 1.11 18.43
CA GLY A 201 1.44 0.34 18.94
C GLY A 201 1.42 -1.12 18.48
N LYS A 202 0.62 -1.43 17.45
CA LYS A 202 0.65 -2.72 16.78
C LYS A 202 1.86 -2.69 15.86
N GLU A 203 2.98 -3.25 16.31
CA GLU A 203 4.08 -3.57 15.41
C GLU A 203 3.52 -4.56 14.36
N ASP A 204 3.88 -4.40 13.09
CA ASP A 204 3.78 -5.51 12.16
C ASP A 204 4.55 -6.66 12.81
N GLU A 205 3.84 -7.68 13.31
CA GLU A 205 4.48 -8.92 13.72
C GLU A 205 5.15 -9.45 12.45
N GLU A 206 6.42 -9.19 12.31
CA GLU A 206 7.23 -9.82 11.28
C GLU A 206 7.12 -11.31 11.55
N VAL A 207 6.33 -12.01 10.73
CA VAL A 207 6.13 -13.45 10.86
C VAL A 207 7.49 -14.10 10.63
N ASP A 208 8.17 -14.46 11.70
CA ASP A 208 9.44 -15.12 11.61
C ASP A 208 9.27 -16.53 10.96
N LEU A 209 10.37 -17.15 10.57
CA LEU A 209 10.33 -18.46 9.93
C LEU A 209 9.68 -19.54 10.83
N GLY A 210 9.78 -19.39 12.16
CA GLY A 210 9.16 -20.29 13.12
C GLY A 210 7.64 -20.14 13.13
N GLN A 211 7.17 -18.90 13.23
CA GLN A 211 5.75 -18.56 13.15
C GLN A 211 5.15 -18.97 11.79
N PHE A 212 5.86 -18.70 10.67
CA PHE A 212 5.42 -19.13 9.35
C PHE A 212 5.26 -20.66 9.27
N LYS A 213 6.22 -21.42 9.79
CA LYS A 213 6.13 -22.90 9.84
C LYS A 213 4.93 -23.35 10.67
N GLU A 214 4.72 -22.73 11.84
CA GLU A 214 3.59 -23.08 12.69
C GLU A 214 2.26 -22.82 12.00
N LEU A 215 2.07 -21.64 11.41
CA LEU A 215 0.87 -21.29 10.63
C LEU A 215 0.68 -22.23 9.43
N TRP A 216 1.78 -22.59 8.75
CA TRP A 216 1.76 -23.56 7.65
C TRP A 216 1.31 -24.94 8.12
N TYR A 217 1.83 -25.42 9.27
CA TYR A 217 1.41 -26.70 9.83
C TYR A 217 -0.05 -26.68 10.29
N GLN A 218 -0.49 -25.60 10.91
CA GLN A 218 -1.90 -25.44 11.33
C GLN A 218 -2.84 -25.47 10.12
N MET A 219 -2.54 -24.70 9.07
CA MET A 219 -3.31 -24.69 7.82
C MET A 219 -3.35 -26.08 7.18
N ARG A 220 -2.21 -26.78 7.10
CA ARG A 220 -2.19 -28.14 6.56
C ARG A 220 -3.00 -29.12 7.41
N LYS A 221 -3.00 -28.96 8.72
CA LYS A 221 -3.76 -29.81 9.62
C LYS A 221 -5.29 -29.65 9.40
N GLU A 222 -5.74 -28.45 9.09
CA GLU A 222 -7.14 -28.19 8.71
C GLU A 222 -7.52 -28.91 7.40
N LEU A 223 -6.58 -29.04 6.46
CA LEU A 223 -6.80 -29.72 5.17
C LEU A 223 -6.65 -31.25 5.25
N GLN A 224 -6.20 -31.78 6.41
CA GLN A 224 -5.95 -33.21 6.62
C GLN A 224 -7.17 -33.97 7.17
N ASP A 225 -8.33 -33.71 6.60
CA ASP A 225 -9.56 -34.45 6.83
C ASP A 225 -10.09 -35.07 5.52
N ASN A 226 -11.35 -35.49 5.50
CA ASN A 226 -11.99 -36.09 4.32
C ASN A 226 -12.87 -35.08 3.56
N ASP A 227 -12.81 -33.80 3.88
CA ASP A 227 -13.53 -32.78 3.14
C ASP A 227 -13.10 -32.76 1.67
N SER A 228 -14.04 -32.53 0.79
CA SER A 228 -13.77 -32.64 -0.64
C SER A 228 -14.91 -32.08 -1.48
N SER A 229 -14.58 -31.56 -2.65
CA SER A 229 -15.55 -31.01 -3.60
C SER A 229 -16.33 -32.11 -4.34
N ALA A 230 -17.62 -31.89 -4.53
CA ALA A 230 -18.52 -32.85 -5.18
C ALA A 230 -18.08 -33.24 -6.62
N TYR A 231 -17.44 -32.30 -7.35
CA TYR A 231 -17.00 -32.58 -8.73
C TYR A 231 -16.01 -33.75 -8.86
N SER A 232 -15.27 -34.05 -7.81
CA SER A 232 -14.20 -35.07 -7.81
C SER A 232 -14.66 -36.43 -7.23
N GLU A 233 -15.92 -36.55 -6.81
CA GLU A 233 -16.42 -37.72 -6.12
C GLU A 233 -16.18 -39.04 -6.88
N GLN A 234 -16.57 -39.12 -8.14
CA GLN A 234 -16.36 -40.30 -8.97
C GLN A 234 -14.89 -40.66 -9.12
N ALA A 235 -14.03 -39.67 -9.30
CA ALA A 235 -12.58 -39.89 -9.43
C ALA A 235 -11.95 -40.39 -8.13
N ARG A 236 -12.37 -39.84 -6.98
CA ARG A 236 -11.90 -40.29 -5.66
C ARG A 236 -12.31 -41.73 -5.37
N GLN A 237 -13.59 -42.05 -5.57
CA GLN A 237 -14.07 -43.42 -5.39
C GLN A 237 -13.31 -44.40 -6.29
N TRP A 238 -13.13 -44.07 -7.55
CA TRP A 238 -12.33 -44.87 -8.48
C TRP A 238 -10.90 -45.07 -8.01
N ALA A 239 -10.21 -44.02 -7.53
CA ALA A 239 -8.83 -44.06 -7.08
C ALA A 239 -8.66 -44.94 -5.82
N VAL A 240 -9.62 -44.89 -4.89
CA VAL A 240 -9.63 -45.73 -3.69
C VAL A 240 -9.90 -47.22 -4.04
N VAL A 241 -10.93 -47.47 -4.83
CA VAL A 241 -11.31 -48.84 -5.23
C VAL A 241 -10.16 -49.55 -6.00
N ASN A 242 -9.42 -48.78 -6.79
CA ASN A 242 -8.27 -49.35 -7.53
C ASN A 242 -6.95 -49.27 -6.77
N GLY A 243 -6.96 -48.90 -5.48
CA GLY A 243 -5.76 -48.92 -4.61
C GLY A 243 -4.71 -47.87 -4.97
N LEU A 244 -5.07 -46.85 -5.77
CA LEU A 244 -4.15 -45.76 -6.13
C LEU A 244 -3.89 -44.83 -4.94
N ILE A 245 -4.93 -44.56 -4.17
CA ILE A 245 -4.87 -43.74 -2.95
C ILE A 245 -5.31 -44.62 -1.78
N ALA A 246 -4.51 -44.61 -0.73
CA ALA A 246 -4.82 -45.21 0.57
C ALA A 246 -4.79 -44.09 1.63
N GLY A 247 -5.57 -44.23 2.67
CA GLY A 247 -5.54 -43.29 3.78
C GLY A 247 -4.15 -43.21 4.46
N ASN A 248 -3.97 -42.21 5.29
CA ASN A 248 -2.71 -41.94 6.02
C ASN A 248 -2.53 -42.82 7.28
N GLY A 249 -3.38 -43.84 7.48
CA GLY A 249 -3.36 -44.73 8.66
C GLY A 249 -4.22 -44.20 9.83
N THR A 250 -4.82 -43.04 9.70
CA THR A 250 -5.82 -42.52 10.68
C THR A 250 -7.23 -42.61 10.12
N THR A 251 -8.22 -42.34 10.94
CA THR A 251 -9.63 -42.32 10.55
C THR A 251 -10.28 -40.99 10.88
N VAL A 252 -11.23 -40.56 10.03
CA VAL A 252 -12.12 -39.43 10.24
C VAL A 252 -13.56 -39.94 10.15
N ASN A 253 -14.36 -39.76 11.20
CA ASN A 253 -15.73 -40.25 11.29
C ASN A 253 -15.88 -41.78 11.03
N GLY A 254 -14.85 -42.57 11.37
CA GLY A 254 -14.83 -44.01 11.17
C GLY A 254 -14.36 -44.49 9.81
N GLU A 255 -14.12 -43.61 8.86
CA GLU A 255 -13.57 -43.87 7.52
C GLU A 255 -12.09 -43.58 7.47
N PRO A 256 -11.31 -44.27 6.61
CA PRO A 256 -9.89 -43.94 6.40
C PRO A 256 -9.72 -42.46 6.02
N ASN A 257 -8.73 -41.82 6.63
CA ASN A 257 -8.46 -40.42 6.33
C ASN A 257 -7.61 -40.29 5.04
N TYR A 258 -8.21 -39.80 3.97
CA TYR A 258 -7.60 -39.65 2.64
C TYR A 258 -6.95 -38.29 2.40
N MET A 259 -7.25 -37.28 3.24
CA MET A 259 -6.70 -35.91 3.15
C MET A 259 -6.86 -35.30 1.76
N TRP A 260 -8.09 -35.26 1.24
CA TRP A 260 -8.38 -34.88 -0.15
C TRP A 260 -7.96 -33.47 -0.56
N GLU A 261 -7.90 -32.55 0.38
CA GLU A 261 -7.56 -31.16 0.17
C GLU A 261 -6.10 -30.85 0.51
N ASP A 262 -5.33 -31.78 1.10
CA ASP A 262 -3.94 -31.56 1.44
C ASP A 262 -3.03 -31.61 0.20
N VAL A 263 -1.94 -30.85 0.26
CA VAL A 263 -0.95 -30.77 -0.82
C VAL A 263 -0.08 -32.05 -0.81
N PRO A 264 -0.10 -32.86 -1.88
CA PRO A 264 0.72 -34.09 -1.92
C PRO A 264 2.20 -33.74 -2.03
N THR A 265 3.03 -34.50 -1.31
CA THR A 265 4.48 -34.47 -1.49
C THR A 265 4.88 -35.09 -2.83
N ARG A 266 6.11 -34.79 -3.31
CA ARG A 266 6.66 -35.44 -4.51
C ARG A 266 6.71 -36.96 -4.35
N GLU A 267 7.01 -37.46 -3.16
CA GLU A 267 7.04 -38.88 -2.84
C GLU A 267 5.67 -39.55 -2.94
N GLN A 268 4.62 -38.86 -2.40
CA GLN A 268 3.24 -39.33 -2.53
C GLN A 268 2.81 -39.38 -3.99
N LEU A 269 3.09 -38.31 -4.76
CA LEU A 269 2.75 -38.24 -6.17
C LEU A 269 3.42 -39.37 -6.98
N VAL A 270 4.73 -39.60 -6.78
CA VAL A 270 5.46 -40.69 -7.46
C VAL A 270 4.90 -42.06 -7.07
N THR A 271 4.52 -42.27 -5.80
CA THR A 271 3.88 -43.49 -5.33
C THR A 271 2.56 -43.75 -6.03
N ILE A 272 1.70 -42.72 -6.19
CA ILE A 272 0.43 -42.81 -6.92
C ILE A 272 0.67 -43.17 -8.39
N LEU A 273 1.62 -42.50 -9.05
CA LEU A 273 1.97 -42.77 -10.45
C LEU A 273 2.52 -44.18 -10.65
N PHE A 274 3.32 -44.68 -9.71
CA PHE A 274 3.86 -46.06 -9.76
C PHE A 274 2.74 -47.09 -9.63
N ARG A 275 1.82 -46.96 -8.69
CA ARG A 275 0.63 -47.81 -8.55
C ARG A 275 -0.25 -47.79 -9.81
N PHE A 276 -0.43 -46.61 -10.41
CA PHE A 276 -1.15 -46.47 -11.67
C PHE A 276 -0.43 -47.24 -12.81
N ALA A 277 0.90 -47.12 -12.92
CA ALA A 277 1.67 -47.86 -13.93
C ALA A 277 1.57 -49.38 -13.73
N GLN A 278 1.60 -49.87 -12.47
CA GLN A 278 1.39 -51.31 -12.15
C GLN A 278 -0.04 -51.74 -12.60
N MET A 279 -1.05 -50.98 -12.29
CA MET A 279 -2.42 -51.29 -12.73
C MET A 279 -2.54 -51.39 -14.26
N MET A 280 -1.77 -50.56 -14.98
CA MET A 280 -1.72 -50.60 -16.45
C MET A 280 -0.77 -51.64 -17.03
N GLY A 281 -0.13 -52.48 -16.19
CA GLY A 281 0.83 -53.48 -16.63
C GLY A 281 2.14 -52.90 -17.21
N LYS A 282 2.50 -51.72 -16.80
CA LYS A 282 3.68 -50.95 -17.31
C LYS A 282 4.78 -50.73 -16.26
N ALA A 283 4.65 -51.27 -15.07
CA ALA A 283 5.67 -51.19 -14.00
C ALA A 283 5.89 -52.56 -13.34
#